data_a8792e03bf5da7a0b762777187062f30
#
_entry.id   a8792e03bf5da7a0b762777187062f30
#
_cell.length_a   1.000
_cell.length_b   1.000
_cell.length_c   1.000
_cell.angle_alpha   90.00
_cell.angle_beta   90.00
_cell.angle_gamma   90.00
#
_symmetry.space_group_name_H-M   'P 1'
#
loop_
_entity.id
_entity.type
_entity.pdbx_description
1 polymer ?
#
loop_
_entity_poly.entity_id
_entity_poly.type
_entity_poly.pdbx_seq_one_letter_code
_entity_poly.pdbx_strand_id
1 'polypeptide(L)'
;MFAKIEITGNIEVLTGMHIGGSNSYSAIGSVDSPVIKDTKSGNPIIPGSSLKGKMRALLAKVYNTNVANSPDEDCADLTSLFGSSKQKNIRTSRVLFSDMIMSNWDDLKKLGLRTKTEVKFENTINRATAVANPRQIERVVRGALFPMSIIYEMTDPETLKKDFKILKTGFKLLEADYLGGSGSRGYGKIEFKNLDINVRFGELNNDLLEECRKILAE
;
A
#
# COMPACT_ATOMS: atom_id res chain seq x y z
N MET A 1 22.93 17.63 -5.52
CA MET A 1 22.84 17.32 -4.07
C MET A 1 22.14 15.98 -3.97
N PHE A 2 22.63 15.05 -3.12
CA PHE A 2 22.00 13.74 -2.95
C PHE A 2 21.55 13.57 -1.51
N ALA A 3 20.30 13.17 -1.29
CA ALA A 3 19.79 12.86 0.04
C ALA A 3 18.77 11.71 -0.03
N LYS A 4 18.63 10.97 1.07
CA LYS A 4 17.55 10.00 1.29
C LYS A 4 16.63 10.51 2.39
N ILE A 5 15.38 10.72 2.03
CA ILE A 5 14.33 11.22 2.90
C ILE A 5 13.40 10.04 3.19
N GLU A 6 13.15 9.77 4.46
CA GLU A 6 12.20 8.75 4.87
C GLU A 6 10.86 9.39 5.20
N ILE A 7 9.80 8.87 4.59
CA ILE A 7 8.41 9.15 4.94
C ILE A 7 7.96 8.02 5.85
N THR A 8 7.59 8.35 7.08
CA THR A 8 7.08 7.41 8.08
C THR A 8 5.62 7.66 8.39
N GLY A 9 4.97 6.68 8.98
CA GLY A 9 3.58 6.76 9.43
C GLY A 9 3.03 5.40 9.77
N ASN A 10 1.72 5.31 9.94
CA ASN A 10 1.01 4.06 10.16
C ASN A 10 -0.14 3.94 9.17
N ILE A 11 -0.36 2.75 8.63
CA ILE A 11 -1.57 2.40 7.90
C ILE A 11 -2.50 1.68 8.87
N GLU A 12 -3.67 2.26 9.14
CA GLU A 12 -4.74 1.61 9.91
C GLU A 12 -5.75 0.96 8.98
N VAL A 13 -6.12 -0.27 9.28
CA VAL A 13 -7.17 -1.02 8.59
C VAL A 13 -8.52 -0.66 9.17
N LEU A 14 -9.36 0.06 8.41
CA LEU A 14 -10.71 0.47 8.84
C LEU A 14 -11.78 -0.59 8.54
N THR A 15 -11.58 -1.41 7.50
CA THR A 15 -12.41 -2.59 7.20
C THR A 15 -11.52 -3.76 6.85
N GLY A 16 -11.92 -4.99 7.20
CA GLY A 16 -11.10 -6.18 7.01
C GLY A 16 -10.40 -6.22 5.65
N MET A 17 -9.07 -6.40 5.64
CA MET A 17 -8.23 -6.29 4.45
C MET A 17 -7.72 -7.66 4.01
N HIS A 18 -7.81 -7.94 2.71
CA HIS A 18 -7.25 -9.14 2.10
C HIS A 18 -6.16 -8.79 1.09
N ILE A 19 -4.92 -9.13 1.42
CA ILE A 19 -3.81 -9.18 0.47
C ILE A 19 -3.38 -10.65 0.44
N GLY A 20 -3.65 -11.30 -0.70
CA GLY A 20 -3.46 -12.74 -0.84
C GLY A 20 -1.99 -13.18 -0.75
N GLY A 21 -1.77 -14.28 -0.05
CA GLY A 21 -0.52 -15.03 -0.07
C GLY A 21 -0.53 -16.13 -1.15
N SER A 22 0.61 -16.77 -1.39
CA SER A 22 0.68 -17.94 -2.28
C SER A 22 0.06 -19.18 -1.61
N ASN A 23 -0.86 -19.85 -2.31
CA ASN A 23 -1.52 -21.08 -1.86
C ASN A 23 -0.69 -22.34 -2.19
N SER A 24 0.62 -22.32 -2.05
CA SER A 24 1.49 -23.42 -2.48
C SER A 24 1.17 -24.78 -1.83
N TYR A 25 0.53 -24.78 -0.64
CA TYR A 25 0.12 -26.01 0.06
C TYR A 25 -1.11 -25.72 0.94
N SER A 26 -2.31 -25.83 0.37
CA SER A 26 -3.55 -25.82 1.18
C SER A 26 -3.80 -27.21 1.71
N ALA A 27 -3.71 -27.42 3.04
CA ALA A 27 -4.22 -28.63 3.68
C ALA A 27 -5.75 -28.72 3.49
N ILE A 28 -6.29 -29.94 3.40
CA ILE A 28 -7.75 -30.14 3.35
C ILE A 28 -8.40 -29.48 4.58
N GLY A 29 -9.32 -28.54 4.35
CA GLY A 29 -9.98 -27.76 5.42
C GLY A 29 -9.31 -26.41 5.74
N SER A 30 -8.25 -26.02 5.04
CA SER A 30 -7.70 -24.68 5.15
C SER A 30 -8.56 -23.65 4.40
N VAL A 31 -8.36 -22.37 4.74
CA VAL A 31 -9.05 -21.25 4.07
C VAL A 31 -8.66 -21.20 2.58
N ASP A 32 -9.64 -21.01 1.69
CA ASP A 32 -9.43 -20.98 0.22
C ASP A 32 -8.47 -19.86 -0.21
N SER A 33 -8.53 -18.72 0.47
CA SER A 33 -7.72 -17.53 0.15
C SER A 33 -7.10 -16.95 1.42
N PRO A 34 -5.89 -17.41 1.80
CA PRO A 34 -5.17 -16.89 2.98
C PRO A 34 -4.55 -15.52 2.71
N VAL A 35 -4.35 -14.73 3.78
CA VAL A 35 -3.56 -13.48 3.71
C VAL A 35 -2.07 -13.79 3.75
N ILE A 36 -1.28 -12.92 3.15
CA ILE A 36 0.17 -12.98 3.23
C ILE A 36 0.63 -12.63 4.66
N LYS A 37 1.58 -13.41 5.19
CA LYS A 37 2.12 -13.27 6.54
C LYS A 37 3.65 -13.27 6.52
N ASP A 38 4.24 -12.54 7.43
CA ASP A 38 5.67 -12.61 7.71
C ASP A 38 6.03 -13.99 8.27
N THR A 39 7.01 -14.64 7.68
CA THR A 39 7.41 -16.00 8.06
C THR A 39 8.01 -16.09 9.46
N LYS A 40 8.64 -15.03 9.95
CA LYS A 40 9.28 -15.01 11.28
C LYS A 40 8.27 -14.82 12.40
N SER A 41 7.37 -13.87 12.27
CA SER A 41 6.42 -13.48 13.31
C SER A 41 5.02 -14.08 13.15
N GLY A 42 4.70 -14.60 11.96
CA GLY A 42 3.34 -15.01 11.60
C GLY A 42 2.34 -13.85 11.54
N ASN A 43 2.80 -12.61 11.62
CA ASN A 43 1.95 -11.43 11.51
C ASN A 43 1.55 -11.17 10.05
N PRO A 44 0.33 -10.67 9.80
CA PRO A 44 -0.03 -10.15 8.49
C PRO A 44 0.96 -9.06 8.05
N ILE A 45 1.23 -9.00 6.74
CA ILE A 45 2.06 -7.97 6.13
C ILE A 45 1.33 -7.25 5.01
N ILE A 46 1.66 -5.99 4.81
CA ILE A 46 1.38 -5.26 3.58
C ILE A 46 2.69 -5.23 2.78
N PRO A 47 2.80 -6.00 1.68
CA PRO A 47 3.99 -5.92 0.84
C PRO A 47 4.16 -4.51 0.27
N GLY A 48 5.39 -4.00 0.29
CA GLY A 48 5.71 -2.70 -0.32
C GLY A 48 5.33 -2.65 -1.80
N SER A 49 5.46 -3.77 -2.50
CA SER A 49 5.03 -3.89 -3.90
C SER A 49 3.51 -3.71 -4.07
N SER A 50 2.70 -4.20 -3.14
CA SER A 50 1.24 -4.04 -3.17
C SER A 50 0.83 -2.59 -2.97
N LEU A 51 1.41 -1.91 -1.97
CA LEU A 51 1.16 -0.50 -1.71
C LEU A 51 1.62 0.37 -2.89
N LYS A 52 2.88 0.17 -3.33
CA LYS A 52 3.46 0.90 -4.49
C LYS A 52 2.62 0.71 -5.75
N GLY A 53 2.26 -0.53 -6.07
CA GLY A 53 1.51 -0.86 -7.28
C GLY A 53 0.11 -0.24 -7.27
N LYS A 54 -0.62 -0.34 -6.14
CA LYS A 54 -1.95 0.25 -6.01
C LYS A 54 -1.90 1.78 -6.06
N MET A 55 -0.97 2.42 -5.34
CA MET A 55 -0.76 3.87 -5.38
C MET A 55 -0.49 4.35 -6.81
N ARG A 56 0.45 3.71 -7.51
CA ARG A 56 0.78 4.06 -8.90
C ARG A 56 -0.42 3.92 -9.84
N ALA A 57 -1.17 2.82 -9.73
CA ALA A 57 -2.36 2.59 -10.55
C ALA A 57 -3.47 3.64 -10.33
N LEU A 58 -3.64 4.13 -9.10
CA LEU A 58 -4.59 5.20 -8.79
C LEU A 58 -4.11 6.55 -9.31
N LEU A 59 -2.82 6.85 -9.14
CA LEU A 59 -2.21 8.07 -9.68
C LEU A 59 -2.26 8.10 -11.22
N ALA A 60 -2.08 6.96 -11.88
CA ALA A 60 -2.19 6.86 -13.33
C ALA A 60 -3.58 7.28 -13.84
N LYS A 61 -4.66 7.02 -13.09
CA LYS A 61 -6.02 7.49 -13.44
C LYS A 61 -6.16 9.01 -13.39
N VAL A 62 -5.32 9.69 -12.61
CA VAL A 62 -5.38 11.16 -12.42
C VAL A 62 -4.41 11.89 -13.33
N TYR A 63 -3.21 11.34 -13.52
CA TYR A 63 -2.11 12.03 -14.18
C TYR A 63 -1.94 11.65 -15.66
N ASN A 64 -2.40 10.47 -16.09
CA ASN A 64 -2.34 10.07 -17.48
C ASN A 64 -3.50 10.68 -18.27
N THR A 65 -3.22 11.11 -19.49
CA THR A 65 -4.25 11.59 -20.44
C THR A 65 -5.06 10.44 -21.04
N ASN A 66 -4.44 9.27 -21.19
CA ASN A 66 -5.05 8.06 -21.73
C ASN A 66 -4.82 6.88 -20.77
N VAL A 67 -5.63 5.84 -20.91
CA VAL A 67 -5.43 4.59 -20.17
C VAL A 67 -4.15 3.93 -20.65
N ALA A 68 -3.16 3.80 -19.76
CA ALA A 68 -1.92 3.08 -20.03
C ALA A 68 -2.15 1.56 -19.93
N ASN A 69 -1.61 0.77 -20.88
CA ASN A 69 -1.69 -0.68 -20.84
C ASN A 69 -0.67 -1.28 -19.84
N SER A 70 0.40 -0.56 -19.56
CA SER A 70 1.44 -0.97 -18.63
C SER A 70 1.98 0.22 -17.83
N PRO A 71 2.60 -0.01 -16.66
CA PRO A 71 3.26 1.06 -15.89
C PRO A 71 4.33 1.82 -16.67
N ASP A 72 4.97 1.21 -17.66
CA ASP A 72 6.00 1.85 -18.49
C ASP A 72 5.44 2.87 -19.51
N GLU A 73 4.11 2.91 -19.67
CA GLU A 73 3.40 3.87 -20.50
C GLU A 73 2.79 5.04 -19.70
N ASP A 74 3.00 5.06 -18.39
CA ASP A 74 2.59 6.19 -17.56
C ASP A 74 3.27 7.48 -17.99
N CYS A 75 2.68 8.63 -17.63
CA CYS A 75 3.25 9.95 -17.90
C CYS A 75 4.67 10.09 -17.30
N ALA A 76 5.39 11.10 -17.78
CA ALA A 76 6.79 11.33 -17.42
C ALA A 76 7.00 11.49 -15.91
N ASP A 77 6.05 12.09 -15.20
CA ASP A 77 6.10 12.31 -13.77
C ASP A 77 6.04 11.00 -12.99
N LEU A 78 5.10 10.13 -13.35
CA LEU A 78 4.95 8.83 -12.68
C LEU A 78 6.09 7.86 -13.00
N THR A 79 6.55 7.82 -14.28
CA THR A 79 7.71 7.00 -14.64
C THR A 79 9.00 7.49 -14.00
N SER A 80 9.15 8.79 -13.74
CA SER A 80 10.30 9.35 -13.03
C SER A 80 10.25 9.06 -11.54
N LEU A 81 9.07 9.06 -10.92
CA LEU A 81 8.89 8.81 -9.49
C LEU A 81 8.94 7.31 -9.16
N PHE A 82 8.20 6.49 -9.90
CA PHE A 82 8.02 5.06 -9.62
C PHE A 82 8.97 4.13 -10.41
N GLY A 83 9.68 4.68 -11.39
CA GLY A 83 10.57 3.93 -12.27
C GLY A 83 9.89 3.42 -13.56
N SER A 84 10.72 3.05 -14.54
CA SER A 84 10.31 2.42 -15.80
C SER A 84 11.36 1.40 -16.25
N SER A 85 10.91 0.26 -16.75
CA SER A 85 11.76 -0.81 -17.30
C SER A 85 11.82 -0.82 -18.84
N LYS A 86 11.18 0.14 -19.51
CA LYS A 86 11.12 0.22 -20.97
C LYS A 86 12.52 0.34 -21.57
N GLN A 87 12.94 -0.59 -22.42
CA GLN A 87 14.31 -0.75 -22.96
C GLN A 87 14.97 0.54 -23.47
N LYS A 88 14.22 1.48 -24.04
CA LYS A 88 14.76 2.75 -24.54
C LYS A 88 14.67 3.92 -23.55
N ASN A 89 14.06 3.71 -22.39
CA ASN A 89 13.84 4.77 -21.40
C ASN A 89 13.77 4.17 -19.99
N ILE A 90 14.83 3.47 -19.60
CA ILE A 90 14.96 2.88 -18.24
C ILE A 90 15.11 4.04 -17.26
N ARG A 91 14.28 4.04 -16.22
CA ARG A 91 14.35 5.01 -15.12
C ARG A 91 14.33 4.28 -13.79
N THR A 92 15.29 4.59 -12.93
CA THR A 92 15.30 4.10 -11.55
C THR A 92 14.19 4.78 -10.76
N SER A 93 13.50 4.00 -9.93
CA SER A 93 12.49 4.54 -9.01
C SER A 93 13.14 5.45 -7.96
N ARG A 94 12.59 6.64 -7.74
CA ARG A 94 13.00 7.52 -6.63
C ARG A 94 12.34 7.14 -5.31
N VAL A 95 11.35 6.24 -5.30
CA VAL A 95 10.67 5.78 -4.09
C VAL A 95 10.87 4.29 -3.86
N LEU A 96 11.28 3.93 -2.65
CA LEU A 96 11.44 2.56 -2.20
C LEU A 96 10.43 2.31 -1.08
N PHE A 97 9.57 1.31 -1.27
CA PHE A 97 8.54 0.92 -0.32
C PHE A 97 9.01 -0.32 0.44
N SER A 98 9.10 -0.24 1.75
CA SER A 98 9.39 -1.40 2.59
C SER A 98 8.14 -2.24 2.81
N ASP A 99 8.31 -3.53 3.09
CA ASP A 99 7.21 -4.36 3.58
C ASP A 99 6.84 -3.91 5.00
N MET A 100 5.54 -3.89 5.28
CA MET A 100 4.99 -3.39 6.54
C MET A 100 4.36 -4.54 7.31
N ILE A 101 4.88 -4.83 8.50
CA ILE A 101 4.43 -5.91 9.36
C ILE A 101 3.48 -5.34 10.41
N MET A 102 2.34 -6.00 10.65
CA MET A 102 1.39 -5.63 11.70
C MET A 102 2.09 -5.52 13.06
N SER A 103 1.91 -4.39 13.76
CA SER A 103 2.65 -4.06 14.98
C SER A 103 1.83 -4.07 16.27
N ASN A 104 0.51 -3.84 16.20
CA ASN A 104 -0.33 -3.59 17.39
C ASN A 104 -1.14 -4.80 17.87
N TRP A 105 -0.65 -6.02 17.63
CA TRP A 105 -1.40 -7.22 18.01
C TRP A 105 -1.73 -7.29 19.50
N ASP A 106 -0.78 -6.93 20.37
CA ASP A 106 -0.98 -7.00 21.82
C ASP A 106 -2.08 -6.05 22.31
N ASP A 107 -2.23 -4.89 21.66
CA ASP A 107 -3.30 -3.94 21.98
C ASP A 107 -4.66 -4.44 21.51
N LEU A 108 -4.73 -5.01 20.30
CA LEU A 108 -5.96 -5.63 19.81
C LEU A 108 -6.38 -6.83 20.67
N LYS A 109 -5.43 -7.61 21.17
CA LYS A 109 -5.69 -8.71 22.10
C LYS A 109 -6.28 -8.22 23.43
N LYS A 110 -5.79 -7.09 23.98
CA LYS A 110 -6.38 -6.46 25.19
C LYS A 110 -7.81 -6.01 24.95
N LEU A 111 -8.16 -5.62 23.72
CA LEU A 111 -9.54 -5.27 23.32
C LEU A 111 -10.44 -6.50 23.08
N GLY A 112 -9.92 -7.72 23.32
CA GLY A 112 -10.70 -8.96 23.25
C GLY A 112 -10.61 -9.71 21.93
N LEU A 113 -9.78 -9.28 20.95
CA LEU A 113 -9.58 -10.03 19.72
C LEU A 113 -8.79 -11.33 20.02
N ARG A 114 -9.22 -12.43 19.41
CA ARG A 114 -8.58 -13.75 19.59
C ARG A 114 -7.62 -14.12 18.47
N THR A 115 -7.79 -13.53 17.29
CA THR A 115 -7.01 -13.82 16.08
C THR A 115 -6.66 -12.53 15.34
N LYS A 116 -5.50 -12.50 14.66
CA LYS A 116 -5.03 -11.38 13.84
C LYS A 116 -5.81 -11.25 12.53
N THR A 117 -6.47 -12.31 12.15
CA THR A 117 -7.24 -12.44 10.92
C THR A 117 -8.60 -13.05 11.23
N GLU A 118 -9.57 -12.80 10.38
CA GLU A 118 -10.90 -13.38 10.41
C GLU A 118 -11.22 -14.04 9.07
N VAL A 119 -12.10 -15.02 9.06
CA VAL A 119 -12.58 -15.67 7.85
C VAL A 119 -13.97 -15.15 7.52
N LYS A 120 -14.11 -14.57 6.32
CA LYS A 120 -15.40 -14.17 5.78
C LYS A 120 -15.86 -15.18 4.74
N PHE A 121 -17.07 -15.69 4.93
CA PHE A 121 -17.74 -16.54 3.96
C PHE A 121 -18.41 -15.65 2.90
N GLU A 122 -18.10 -15.89 1.64
CA GLU A 122 -18.75 -15.26 0.50
C GLU A 122 -19.39 -16.33 -0.37
N ASN A 123 -20.52 -16.01 -0.97
CA ASN A 123 -21.24 -16.91 -1.85
C ASN A 123 -21.46 -16.25 -3.21
N THR A 124 -21.17 -16.98 -4.27
CA THR A 124 -21.49 -16.57 -5.64
C THR A 124 -22.60 -17.51 -6.17
N ILE A 125 -23.74 -16.94 -6.52
CA ILE A 125 -24.87 -17.69 -7.05
C ILE A 125 -24.83 -17.61 -8.59
N ASN A 126 -24.81 -18.74 -9.23
CA ASN A 126 -25.00 -18.82 -10.69
C ASN A 126 -26.46 -18.45 -11.02
N ARG A 127 -26.66 -17.39 -11.77
CA ARG A 127 -28.02 -16.87 -12.07
C ARG A 127 -28.86 -17.82 -12.92
N ALA A 128 -28.24 -18.65 -13.77
CA ALA A 128 -28.96 -19.59 -14.65
C ALA A 128 -29.35 -20.89 -13.92
N THR A 129 -28.47 -21.40 -13.04
CA THR A 129 -28.67 -22.71 -12.39
C THR A 129 -29.07 -22.59 -10.91
N ALA A 130 -29.06 -21.38 -10.33
CA ALA A 130 -29.25 -21.11 -8.90
C ALA A 130 -28.27 -21.84 -7.97
N VAL A 131 -27.19 -22.44 -8.52
CA VAL A 131 -26.17 -23.12 -7.74
C VAL A 131 -25.32 -22.11 -7.01
N ALA A 132 -25.17 -22.32 -5.69
CA ALA A 132 -24.33 -21.53 -4.82
C ALA A 132 -22.91 -22.09 -4.82
N ASN A 133 -21.89 -21.20 -4.93
CA ASN A 133 -20.47 -21.54 -4.83
C ASN A 133 -19.87 -20.77 -3.65
N PRO A 134 -19.87 -21.34 -2.44
CA PRO A 134 -19.30 -20.73 -1.25
C PRO A 134 -17.77 -20.73 -1.31
N ARG A 135 -17.15 -19.70 -0.76
CA ARG A 135 -15.70 -19.60 -0.59
C ARG A 135 -15.35 -18.89 0.70
N GLN A 136 -14.21 -19.24 1.26
CA GLN A 136 -13.68 -18.70 2.49
C GLN A 136 -12.53 -17.74 2.17
N ILE A 137 -12.64 -16.49 2.59
CA ILE A 137 -11.61 -15.47 2.39
C ILE A 137 -11.10 -15.03 3.75
N GLU A 138 -9.80 -15.27 4.00
CA GLU A 138 -9.12 -14.72 5.18
C GLU A 138 -8.86 -13.24 4.96
N ARG A 139 -9.03 -12.42 5.98
CA ARG A 139 -8.73 -11.00 5.95
C ARG A 139 -8.18 -10.53 7.29
N VAL A 140 -7.30 -9.56 7.25
CA VAL A 140 -6.75 -8.89 8.44
C VAL A 140 -7.88 -8.18 9.17
N VAL A 141 -7.89 -8.26 10.50
CA VAL A 141 -8.94 -7.64 11.33
C VAL A 141 -8.90 -6.11 11.25
N ARG A 142 -10.05 -5.49 11.46
CA ARG A 142 -10.17 -4.04 11.63
C ARG A 142 -9.35 -3.57 12.84
N GLY A 143 -8.73 -2.39 12.73
CA GLY A 143 -7.90 -1.79 13.77
C GLY A 143 -6.44 -2.25 13.74
N ALA A 144 -6.06 -3.14 12.81
CA ALA A 144 -4.66 -3.51 12.60
C ALA A 144 -3.85 -2.30 12.13
N LEU A 145 -2.67 -2.08 12.73
CA LEU A 145 -1.73 -1.02 12.39
C LEU A 145 -0.49 -1.61 11.74
N PHE A 146 -0.07 -0.99 10.64
CA PHE A 146 1.12 -1.33 9.89
C PHE A 146 2.04 -0.11 9.81
N PRO A 147 3.18 -0.10 10.55
CA PRO A 147 4.19 0.95 10.43
C PRO A 147 4.71 1.02 9.00
N MET A 148 4.66 2.21 8.42
CA MET A 148 5.06 2.47 7.05
C MET A 148 6.42 3.17 7.02
N SER A 149 7.29 2.74 6.11
CA SER A 149 8.54 3.41 5.75
C SER A 149 8.67 3.43 4.23
N ILE A 150 8.75 4.64 3.67
CA ILE A 150 9.02 4.89 2.26
C ILE A 150 10.25 5.76 2.18
N ILE A 151 11.29 5.29 1.48
CA ILE A 151 12.48 6.10 1.23
C ILE A 151 12.31 6.81 -0.11
N TYR A 152 12.41 8.13 -0.08
CA TYR A 152 12.53 8.97 -1.27
C TYR A 152 13.98 9.34 -1.51
N GLU A 153 14.48 9.07 -2.71
CA GLU A 153 15.82 9.40 -3.14
C GLU A 153 15.82 10.72 -3.90
N MET A 154 16.35 11.75 -3.27
CA MET A 154 16.46 13.09 -3.83
C MET A 154 17.77 13.25 -4.58
N THR A 155 17.70 13.54 -5.87
CA THR A 155 18.85 13.91 -6.71
C THR A 155 18.82 15.37 -7.11
N ASP A 156 17.63 15.96 -7.16
CA ASP A 156 17.39 17.35 -7.55
C ASP A 156 16.32 17.97 -6.61
N PRO A 157 16.64 19.07 -5.89
CA PRO A 157 15.71 19.77 -5.02
C PRO A 157 14.47 20.35 -5.73
N GLU A 158 14.59 20.71 -7.01
CA GLU A 158 13.50 21.28 -7.79
C GLU A 158 12.35 20.27 -7.98
N THR A 159 12.68 19.00 -8.12
CA THR A 159 11.69 17.94 -8.32
C THR A 159 11.02 17.50 -7.02
N LEU A 160 11.64 17.75 -5.87
CA LEU A 160 11.20 17.26 -4.56
C LEU A 160 9.76 17.69 -4.22
N LYS A 161 9.46 18.97 -4.31
CA LYS A 161 8.12 19.50 -3.98
C LYS A 161 7.03 18.91 -4.89
N LYS A 162 7.35 18.74 -6.18
CA LYS A 162 6.42 18.15 -7.15
C LYS A 162 6.14 16.69 -6.81
N ASP A 163 7.18 15.93 -6.52
CA ASP A 163 7.07 14.52 -6.18
C ASP A 163 6.28 14.30 -4.88
N PHE A 164 6.50 15.14 -3.86
CA PHE A 164 5.76 15.08 -2.60
C PHE A 164 4.28 15.42 -2.80
N LYS A 165 3.91 16.34 -3.69
CA LYS A 165 2.51 16.60 -4.06
C LYS A 165 1.87 15.37 -4.74
N ILE A 166 2.61 14.66 -5.58
CA ILE A 166 2.15 13.43 -6.22
C ILE A 166 1.94 12.34 -5.16
N LEU A 167 2.90 12.14 -4.25
CA LEU A 167 2.79 11.16 -3.17
C LEU A 167 1.58 11.45 -2.26
N LYS A 168 1.39 12.72 -1.86
CA LYS A 168 0.22 13.15 -1.11
C LYS A 168 -1.09 12.80 -1.83
N THR A 169 -1.18 13.12 -3.12
CA THR A 169 -2.34 12.73 -3.93
C THR A 169 -2.53 11.22 -3.91
N GLY A 170 -1.44 10.44 -3.97
CA GLY A 170 -1.46 9.00 -3.86
C GLY A 170 -2.01 8.48 -2.53
N PHE A 171 -1.63 9.09 -1.41
CA PHE A 171 -2.17 8.76 -0.09
C PHE A 171 -3.68 9.05 -0.01
N LYS A 172 -4.11 10.24 -0.42
CA LYS A 172 -5.54 10.61 -0.44
C LYS A 172 -6.38 9.69 -1.34
N LEU A 173 -5.84 9.29 -2.50
CA LEU A 173 -6.53 8.36 -3.39
C LEU A 173 -6.65 6.94 -2.79
N LEU A 174 -5.62 6.47 -2.08
CA LEU A 174 -5.66 5.18 -1.38
C LEU A 174 -6.72 5.16 -0.28
N GLU A 175 -6.85 6.24 0.51
CA GLU A 175 -7.89 6.39 1.54
C GLU A 175 -9.29 6.48 0.94
N ALA A 176 -9.42 7.13 -0.23
CA ALA A 176 -10.69 7.22 -0.95
C ALA A 176 -11.10 5.92 -1.64
N ASP A 177 -10.13 5.03 -1.91
CA ASP A 177 -10.35 3.72 -2.56
C ASP A 177 -10.20 2.56 -1.54
N TYR A 178 -9.38 1.58 -1.83
CA TYR A 178 -9.09 0.42 -0.98
C TYR A 178 -7.70 -0.14 -1.28
N LEU A 179 -7.16 -0.91 -0.34
CA LEU A 179 -5.92 -1.68 -0.50
C LEU A 179 -6.22 -3.19 -0.47
N GLY A 180 -5.57 -3.95 -1.36
CA GLY A 180 -5.78 -5.40 -1.49
C GLY A 180 -6.93 -5.77 -2.42
N GLY A 181 -7.51 -6.95 -2.21
CA GLY A 181 -8.58 -7.51 -3.02
C GLY A 181 -9.98 -7.19 -2.51
N SER A 182 -10.99 -7.44 -3.35
CA SER A 182 -12.43 -7.38 -3.01
C SER A 182 -12.94 -6.03 -2.49
N GLY A 183 -12.33 -4.91 -2.90
CA GLY A 183 -12.69 -3.57 -2.42
C GLY A 183 -14.15 -3.19 -2.66
N SER A 184 -14.71 -3.55 -3.82
CA SER A 184 -16.13 -3.31 -4.12
C SER A 184 -17.11 -4.07 -3.21
N ARG A 185 -16.59 -4.99 -2.38
CA ARG A 185 -17.35 -5.77 -1.39
C ARG A 185 -17.08 -5.34 0.05
N GLY A 186 -16.52 -4.12 0.23
CA GLY A 186 -16.28 -3.50 1.52
C GLY A 186 -14.98 -3.94 2.22
N TYR A 187 -14.00 -4.45 1.47
CA TYR A 187 -12.68 -4.77 2.00
C TYR A 187 -11.69 -3.63 1.85
N GLY A 188 -10.68 -3.62 2.71
CA GLY A 188 -9.44 -2.89 2.51
C GLY A 188 -9.53 -1.37 2.61
N LYS A 189 -10.55 -0.81 3.27
CA LYS A 189 -10.56 0.62 3.62
C LYS A 189 -9.43 0.87 4.61
N ILE A 190 -8.59 1.84 4.33
CA ILE A 190 -7.42 2.19 5.16
C ILE A 190 -7.40 3.69 5.44
N GLU A 191 -6.60 4.07 6.43
CA GLU A 191 -6.28 5.46 6.77
C GLU A 191 -4.79 5.58 7.09
N PHE A 192 -4.15 6.66 6.62
CA PHE A 192 -2.77 6.97 6.98
C PHE A 192 -2.75 7.87 8.23
N LYS A 193 -1.96 7.48 9.23
CA LYS A 193 -1.85 8.21 10.50
C LYS A 193 -0.41 8.59 10.80
N ASN A 194 -0.25 9.74 11.42
CA ASN A 194 1.04 10.22 11.93
C ASN A 194 2.13 10.25 10.84
N LEU A 195 1.77 10.76 9.64
CA LEU A 195 2.74 10.96 8.57
C LEU A 195 3.80 11.98 9.00
N ASP A 196 5.07 11.61 8.89
CA ASP A 196 6.22 12.47 9.17
C ASP A 196 7.34 12.18 8.17
N ILE A 197 8.30 13.09 8.08
CA ILE A 197 9.47 12.95 7.21
C ILE A 197 10.75 13.26 7.96
N ASN A 198 11.79 12.46 7.70
CA ASN A 198 13.11 12.60 8.31
C ASN A 198 14.20 12.39 7.26
N VAL A 199 15.30 13.15 7.37
CA VAL A 199 16.48 12.92 6.53
C VAL A 199 17.26 11.73 7.10
N ARG A 200 17.42 10.66 6.32
CA ARG A 200 18.17 9.47 6.71
C ARG A 200 19.63 9.51 6.26
N PHE A 201 19.90 10.18 5.15
CA PHE A 201 21.25 10.31 4.61
C PHE A 201 21.35 11.61 3.80
N GLY A 202 22.54 12.23 3.83
CA GLY A 202 22.81 13.49 3.16
C GLY A 202 22.32 14.71 3.94
N GLU A 203 22.39 15.87 3.31
CA GLU A 203 21.94 17.14 3.88
C GLU A 203 20.77 17.69 3.07
N LEU A 204 19.78 18.23 3.75
CA LEU A 204 18.64 18.92 3.17
C LEU A 204 18.43 20.23 3.93
N ASN A 205 18.12 21.32 3.22
CA ASN A 205 17.72 22.56 3.84
C ASN A 205 16.46 22.35 4.70
N ASN A 206 16.50 22.80 5.95
CA ASN A 206 15.37 22.67 6.87
C ASN A 206 14.08 23.32 6.34
N ASP A 207 14.17 24.45 5.66
CA ASP A 207 13.01 25.11 5.08
C ASP A 207 12.31 24.20 4.05
N LEU A 208 13.09 23.50 3.20
CA LEU A 208 12.59 22.58 2.21
C LEU A 208 11.96 21.32 2.85
N LEU A 209 12.55 20.84 3.96
CA LEU A 209 12.00 19.73 4.72
C LEU A 209 10.66 20.11 5.34
N GLU A 210 10.56 21.30 5.96
CA GLU A 210 9.31 21.80 6.54
C GLU A 210 8.21 22.03 5.49
N GLU A 211 8.57 22.52 4.31
CA GLU A 211 7.63 22.61 3.20
C GLU A 211 7.08 21.23 2.78
N CYS A 212 7.94 20.21 2.71
CA CYS A 212 7.52 18.85 2.42
C CYS A 212 6.60 18.28 3.52
N ARG A 213 6.89 18.57 4.80
CA ARG A 213 6.00 18.21 5.92
C ARG A 213 4.62 18.84 5.77
N LYS A 214 4.57 20.14 5.48
CA LYS A 214 3.30 20.85 5.22
C LYS A 214 2.52 20.23 4.07
N ILE A 215 3.21 19.89 2.96
CA ILE A 215 2.57 19.22 1.83
C ILE A 215 1.91 17.90 2.25
N LEU A 216 2.53 17.08 3.09
CA LEU A 216 1.94 15.81 3.53
C LEU A 216 0.84 15.99 4.57
N ALA A 217 0.90 17.03 5.41
CA ALA A 217 -0.05 17.28 6.49
C ALA A 217 -1.39 17.89 6.02
N GLU A 218 -1.42 18.65 4.91
CA GLU A 218 -2.65 19.20 4.31
C GLU A 218 -3.55 18.12 3.72
#